data_bd6c6186cc0fe1781efdda58f4443d51
#
_entry.id   bd6c6186cc0fe1781efdda58f4443d51
#
_cell.length_a   1.000
_cell.length_b   1.000
_cell.length_c   1.000
_cell.angle_alpha   90.00
_cell.angle_beta   90.00
_cell.angle_gamma   90.00
#
_symmetry.space_group_name_H-M   'P 1'
#
loop_
_entity.id
_entity.type
_entity.pdbx_description
1 polymer ?
#
loop_
_entity_poly.entity_id
_entity_poly.type
_entity_poly.pdbx_seq_one_letter_code
_entity_poly.pdbx_strand_id
1 'polypeptide(L)'
;MPLFNQENGVLNVVKQKNFPLERELQQLVENNLEEIFNCKFVSSEFYTGSIHSGRIDTIAISEDNNPVIIEYKKEESSSLLNQSLYYLSWLEDHKGDFQMAVNKQLGYIDIDWSNIRVICIAPGYKKYDLHAVKVMNKSIELWKYKNFENGMFNLEEIFINKENNKCKDKVVRIEEKEKETPIWTYERIANKLGTTSLKELLEEIRDYTIDLSGEVEEAPKKLYIAYKIAKNFVCIECYKKQIVLMLKLTSKELEKYKEVGRDVTNIGHYGTGNFQLSITEMNDLEIVKELIKISFENVGG
;
A
#
# COMPACT_ATOMS: atom_id res chain seq x y z
N MET A 1 -3.74 -1.54 24.18
CA MET A 1 -3.22 -2.79 24.81
C MET A 1 -1.87 -2.50 25.46
N PRO A 2 -1.58 -3.03 26.67
CA PRO A 2 -0.24 -2.96 27.25
C PRO A 2 0.73 -3.87 26.49
N LEU A 3 1.96 -3.42 26.31
CA LEU A 3 3.06 -4.22 25.78
C LEU A 3 3.91 -4.70 26.95
N PHE A 4 4.33 -5.95 26.92
CA PHE A 4 5.17 -6.55 27.94
C PHE A 4 6.47 -7.05 27.33
N ASN A 5 7.59 -6.82 28.03
CA ASN A 5 8.83 -7.53 27.78
C ASN A 5 8.92 -8.75 28.69
N GLN A 6 9.24 -9.92 28.12
CA GLN A 6 9.40 -11.15 28.90
C GLN A 6 10.89 -11.41 29.14
N GLU A 7 11.28 -11.43 30.40
CA GLU A 7 12.63 -11.77 30.84
C GLU A 7 12.56 -12.83 31.92
N ASN A 8 13.24 -13.95 31.72
CA ASN A 8 13.30 -15.07 32.69
C ASN A 8 11.93 -15.55 33.20
N GLY A 9 10.91 -15.53 32.33
CA GLY A 9 9.54 -15.94 32.70
C GLY A 9 8.70 -14.87 33.41
N VAL A 10 9.26 -13.68 33.66
CA VAL A 10 8.57 -12.52 34.24
C VAL A 10 8.16 -11.53 33.16
N LEU A 11 6.92 -11.03 33.25
CA LEU A 11 6.40 -10.00 32.36
C LEU A 11 6.55 -8.61 32.98
N ASN A 12 7.31 -7.74 32.32
CA ASN A 12 7.49 -6.34 32.67
C ASN A 12 6.76 -5.45 31.69
N VAL A 13 5.95 -4.50 32.17
CA VAL A 13 5.23 -3.54 31.32
C VAL A 13 6.24 -2.60 30.63
N VAL A 14 6.17 -2.51 29.32
CA VAL A 14 6.94 -1.51 28.54
C VAL A 14 6.14 -0.22 28.52
N LYS A 15 6.71 0.85 29.06
CA LYS A 15 6.07 2.17 29.13
C LYS A 15 6.03 2.83 27.76
N GLN A 16 4.89 3.47 27.46
CA GLN A 16 4.78 4.34 26.30
C GLN A 16 5.41 5.69 26.57
N LYS A 17 5.99 6.29 25.53
CA LYS A 17 6.46 7.68 25.52
C LYS A 17 5.83 8.41 24.33
N ASN A 18 5.63 9.71 24.47
CA ASN A 18 5.17 10.55 23.37
C ASN A 18 6.37 11.13 22.63
N PHE A 19 6.15 11.48 21.36
CA PHE A 19 7.11 12.31 20.64
C PHE A 19 7.05 13.75 21.19
N PRO A 20 8.17 14.37 21.56
CA PRO A 20 8.21 15.77 21.98
C PRO A 20 7.70 16.70 20.87
N LEU A 21 8.10 16.45 19.64
CA LEU A 21 7.74 17.22 18.46
C LEU A 21 7.08 16.32 17.39
N GLU A 22 6.10 16.85 16.67
CA GLU A 22 5.45 16.18 15.52
C GLU A 22 6.49 15.85 14.42
N ARG A 23 7.46 16.76 14.24
CA ARG A 23 8.57 16.56 13.30
C ARG A 23 9.44 15.33 13.60
N GLU A 24 9.57 14.91 14.85
CA GLU A 24 10.34 13.69 15.18
C GLU A 24 9.60 12.42 14.72
N LEU A 25 8.27 12.39 14.86
CA LEU A 25 7.44 11.33 14.31
C LEU A 25 7.55 11.32 12.77
N GLN A 26 7.39 12.48 12.14
CA GLN A 26 7.51 12.65 10.69
C GLN A 26 8.86 12.12 10.19
N GLN A 27 9.97 12.56 10.76
CA GLN A 27 11.31 12.12 10.36
C GLN A 27 11.53 10.62 10.55
N LEU A 28 11.01 10.04 11.65
CA LEU A 28 11.10 8.61 11.88
C LEU A 28 10.40 7.83 10.74
N VAL A 29 9.19 8.25 10.36
CA VAL A 29 8.44 7.59 9.29
C VAL A 29 9.06 7.86 7.92
N GLU A 30 9.45 9.10 7.60
CA GLU A 30 10.10 9.46 6.34
C GLU A 30 11.38 8.66 6.07
N ASN A 31 12.19 8.43 7.10
CA ASN A 31 13.41 7.64 7.00
C ASN A 31 13.17 6.13 6.81
N ASN A 32 11.95 5.67 7.01
CA ASN A 32 11.58 4.25 6.95
C ASN A 32 10.36 4.00 6.05
N LEU A 33 10.06 4.90 5.09
CA LEU A 33 8.86 4.80 4.24
C LEU A 33 8.81 3.51 3.41
N GLU A 34 9.95 3.07 2.90
CA GLU A 34 10.03 1.81 2.13
C GLU A 34 9.73 0.62 3.05
N GLU A 35 10.26 0.63 4.28
CA GLU A 35 10.04 -0.45 5.24
C GLU A 35 8.59 -0.47 5.75
N ILE A 36 8.00 0.69 6.04
CA ILE A 36 6.66 0.77 6.64
C ILE A 36 5.56 0.61 5.57
N PHE A 37 5.63 1.37 4.48
CA PHE A 37 4.55 1.50 3.50
C PHE A 37 4.93 1.10 2.07
N ASN A 38 6.18 0.67 1.87
CA ASN A 38 6.76 0.40 0.55
C ASN A 38 6.64 1.63 -0.39
N CYS A 39 6.82 2.81 0.17
CA CYS A 39 6.72 4.08 -0.54
C CYS A 39 8.10 4.72 -0.69
N LYS A 40 8.37 5.31 -1.85
CA LYS A 40 9.57 6.10 -2.11
C LYS A 40 9.32 7.55 -1.70
N PHE A 41 10.18 8.09 -0.85
CA PHE A 41 10.12 9.48 -0.41
C PHE A 41 10.33 10.45 -1.57
N VAL A 42 9.52 11.51 -1.64
CA VAL A 42 9.63 12.57 -2.67
C VAL A 42 10.00 13.90 -2.01
N SER A 43 9.23 14.39 -1.05
CA SER A 43 9.51 15.64 -0.37
C SER A 43 8.85 15.71 0.99
N SER A 44 9.54 16.38 1.92
CA SER A 44 9.02 16.83 3.21
C SER A 44 8.52 18.26 3.11
N GLU A 45 7.51 18.66 3.89
CA GLU A 45 6.97 20.02 3.98
C GLU A 45 6.69 20.64 2.60
N PHE A 46 5.99 19.88 1.74
CA PHE A 46 5.76 20.29 0.36
C PHE A 46 4.78 21.47 0.27
N TYR A 47 5.26 22.62 -0.22
CA TYR A 47 4.46 23.84 -0.30
C TYR A 47 3.44 23.83 -1.43
N THR A 48 2.17 24.08 -1.10
CA THR A 48 1.03 24.02 -2.04
C THR A 48 0.76 25.32 -2.78
N GLY A 49 1.71 26.26 -2.78
CA GLY A 49 1.58 27.54 -3.47
C GLY A 49 0.88 28.62 -2.63
N SER A 50 0.90 29.87 -3.15
CA SER A 50 0.41 31.04 -2.42
C SER A 50 -1.12 31.06 -2.25
N ILE A 51 -1.87 30.42 -3.14
CA ILE A 51 -3.34 30.41 -3.09
C ILE A 51 -3.83 29.47 -2.01
N HIS A 52 -3.31 28.23 -1.96
CA HIS A 52 -3.68 27.25 -0.95
C HIS A 52 -2.95 27.46 0.38
N SER A 53 -1.77 28.12 0.35
CA SER A 53 -0.98 28.54 1.53
C SER A 53 -0.74 27.45 2.56
N GLY A 54 -0.67 26.18 2.13
CA GLY A 54 -0.47 25.02 2.99
C GLY A 54 0.88 24.35 2.75
N ARG A 55 1.19 23.36 3.61
CA ARG A 55 2.31 22.46 3.45
C ARG A 55 1.84 21.06 3.73
N ILE A 56 2.05 20.18 2.77
CA ILE A 56 1.84 18.74 2.95
C ILE A 56 3.04 18.21 3.72
N ASP A 57 2.82 17.54 4.84
CA ASP A 57 3.90 17.07 5.70
C ASP A 57 4.87 16.17 4.92
N THR A 58 4.36 15.16 4.21
CA THR A 58 5.17 14.28 3.37
C THR A 58 4.43 13.91 2.09
N ILE A 59 5.11 14.03 0.94
CA ILE A 59 4.68 13.42 -0.31
C ILE A 59 5.62 12.29 -0.71
N ALA A 60 5.03 11.23 -1.26
CA ALA A 60 5.73 10.01 -1.65
C ALA A 60 5.09 9.37 -2.90
N ILE A 61 5.73 8.35 -3.43
CA ILE A 61 5.20 7.47 -4.48
C ILE A 61 5.10 6.06 -3.91
N SER A 62 3.93 5.42 -4.07
CA SER A 62 3.74 4.03 -3.66
C SER A 62 4.49 3.07 -4.59
N GLU A 63 4.58 1.81 -4.18
CA GLU A 63 5.14 0.73 -4.99
C GLU A 63 4.43 0.54 -6.33
N ASP A 64 3.14 0.91 -6.42
CA ASP A 64 2.32 0.88 -7.64
C ASP A 64 2.38 2.17 -8.46
N ASN A 65 3.31 3.07 -8.14
CA ASN A 65 3.47 4.41 -8.71
C ASN A 65 2.27 5.35 -8.49
N ASN A 66 1.44 5.10 -7.47
CA ASN A 66 0.39 6.04 -7.10
C ASN A 66 0.96 7.17 -6.24
N PRO A 67 0.42 8.39 -6.35
CA PRO A 67 0.74 9.48 -5.43
C PRO A 67 0.32 9.15 -4.00
N VAL A 68 1.14 9.55 -3.04
CA VAL A 68 0.90 9.34 -1.61
C VAL A 68 1.07 10.66 -0.87
N ILE A 69 0.09 11.01 -0.05
CA ILE A 69 0.13 12.09 0.95
C ILE A 69 0.17 11.45 2.32
N ILE A 70 1.07 11.90 3.19
CA ILE A 70 1.14 11.45 4.58
C ILE A 70 1.10 12.66 5.48
N GLU A 71 0.19 12.66 6.43
CA GLU A 71 -0.01 13.71 7.43
C GLU A 71 0.13 13.12 8.83
N TYR A 72 0.74 13.88 9.72
CA TYR A 72 1.05 13.43 11.07
C TYR A 72 0.38 14.28 12.13
N LYS A 73 0.07 13.68 13.28
CA LYS A 73 -0.24 14.38 14.52
C LYS A 73 0.38 13.65 15.70
N LYS A 74 1.04 14.41 16.58
CA LYS A 74 1.56 13.86 17.85
C LYS A 74 0.49 13.71 18.92
N GLU A 75 -0.68 14.31 18.71
CA GLU A 75 -1.84 14.27 19.60
C GLU A 75 -3.10 13.92 18.80
N GLU A 76 -4.11 13.39 19.48
CA GLU A 76 -5.41 13.13 18.87
C GLU A 76 -6.07 14.46 18.42
N SER A 77 -6.30 14.61 17.12
CA SER A 77 -6.83 15.83 16.53
C SER A 77 -7.78 15.57 15.36
N SER A 78 -8.99 16.13 15.40
CA SER A 78 -9.94 16.06 14.28
C SER A 78 -9.53 16.95 13.09
N SER A 79 -8.53 17.83 13.25
CA SER A 79 -8.05 18.66 12.13
C SER A 79 -7.26 17.86 11.08
N LEU A 80 -6.72 16.70 11.46
CA LEU A 80 -5.91 15.85 10.59
C LEU A 80 -6.65 15.44 9.31
N LEU A 81 -7.88 14.94 9.46
CA LEU A 81 -8.70 14.55 8.30
C LEU A 81 -9.03 15.73 7.38
N ASN A 82 -9.44 16.86 7.96
CA ASN A 82 -9.78 18.04 7.16
C ASN A 82 -8.55 18.57 6.40
N GLN A 83 -7.39 18.56 7.03
CA GLN A 83 -6.13 18.93 6.42
C GLN A 83 -5.76 18.00 5.28
N SER A 84 -5.85 16.68 5.50
CA SER A 84 -5.56 15.67 4.49
C SER A 84 -6.49 15.76 3.28
N LEU A 85 -7.79 16.00 3.49
CA LEU A 85 -8.75 16.20 2.40
C LEU A 85 -8.46 17.48 1.59
N TYR A 86 -8.05 18.54 2.26
CA TYR A 86 -7.66 19.79 1.61
C TYR A 86 -6.45 19.58 0.69
N TYR A 87 -5.44 18.84 1.16
CA TYR A 87 -4.27 18.54 0.35
C TYR A 87 -4.55 17.52 -0.76
N LEU A 88 -5.46 16.57 -0.53
CA LEU A 88 -5.91 15.66 -1.58
C LEU A 88 -6.56 16.43 -2.72
N SER A 89 -7.47 17.37 -2.42
CA SER A 89 -8.11 18.23 -3.43
C SER A 89 -7.07 19.06 -4.20
N TRP A 90 -6.09 19.60 -3.48
CA TRP A 90 -4.99 20.34 -4.12
C TRP A 90 -4.22 19.45 -5.11
N LEU A 91 -3.88 18.23 -4.71
CA LEU A 91 -3.09 17.30 -5.53
C LEU A 91 -3.85 16.85 -6.78
N GLU A 92 -5.17 16.64 -6.69
CA GLU A 92 -6.02 16.31 -7.85
C GLU A 92 -5.94 17.40 -8.94
N ASP A 93 -5.84 18.68 -8.53
CA ASP A 93 -5.76 19.83 -9.44
C ASP A 93 -4.32 20.18 -9.88
N HIS A 94 -3.29 19.75 -9.13
CA HIS A 94 -1.89 20.16 -9.32
C HIS A 94 -0.96 18.97 -9.67
N LYS A 95 -1.45 18.05 -10.50
CA LYS A 95 -0.70 16.84 -10.93
C LYS A 95 0.67 17.16 -11.54
N GLY A 96 0.79 18.29 -12.23
CA GLY A 96 2.05 18.75 -12.83
C GLY A 96 3.11 19.11 -11.79
N ASP A 97 2.73 19.79 -10.71
CA ASP A 97 3.63 20.19 -9.63
C ASP A 97 4.17 18.96 -8.90
N PHE A 98 3.30 17.98 -8.63
CA PHE A 98 3.69 16.70 -8.06
C PHE A 98 4.63 15.93 -8.99
N GLN A 99 4.32 15.81 -10.29
CA GLN A 99 5.19 15.16 -11.27
C GLN A 99 6.58 15.81 -11.33
N MET A 100 6.65 17.15 -11.27
CA MET A 100 7.94 17.86 -11.23
C MET A 100 8.73 17.52 -9.96
N ALA A 101 8.08 17.44 -8.80
CA ALA A 101 8.74 17.05 -7.55
C ALA A 101 9.28 15.62 -7.62
N VAL A 102 8.49 14.68 -8.13
CA VAL A 102 8.90 13.29 -8.36
C VAL A 102 10.10 13.21 -9.30
N ASN A 103 10.03 13.88 -10.44
CA ASN A 103 11.11 13.88 -11.44
C ASN A 103 12.42 14.43 -10.86
N LYS A 104 12.33 15.46 -10.03
CA LYS A 104 13.50 16.06 -9.36
C LYS A 104 14.16 15.11 -8.36
N GLN A 105 13.36 14.36 -7.59
CA GLN A 105 13.85 13.53 -6.48
C GLN A 105 14.23 12.11 -6.94
N LEU A 106 13.42 11.51 -7.82
CA LEU A 106 13.51 10.10 -8.15
C LEU A 106 13.82 9.83 -9.63
N GLY A 107 13.90 10.88 -10.47
CA GLY A 107 13.91 10.73 -11.92
C GLY A 107 12.51 10.54 -12.49
N TYR A 108 12.41 10.28 -13.79
CA TYR A 108 11.12 10.10 -14.44
C TYR A 108 10.44 8.81 -13.99
N ILE A 109 9.24 8.94 -13.45
CA ILE A 109 8.32 7.85 -13.11
C ILE A 109 6.98 8.15 -13.79
N ASP A 110 6.43 7.17 -14.50
CA ASP A 110 5.06 7.24 -15.03
C ASP A 110 4.09 7.04 -13.87
N ILE A 111 3.46 8.14 -13.43
CA ILE A 111 2.60 8.16 -12.25
C ILE A 111 1.22 7.61 -12.60
N ASP A 112 0.76 6.62 -11.83
CA ASP A 112 -0.59 6.11 -11.90
C ASP A 112 -1.55 6.94 -11.03
N TRP A 113 -2.30 7.81 -11.67
CA TRP A 113 -3.29 8.71 -11.07
C TRP A 113 -4.65 8.04 -10.82
N SER A 114 -4.79 6.74 -11.04
CA SER A 114 -6.04 6.01 -10.81
C SER A 114 -6.42 5.96 -9.34
N ASN A 115 -5.43 6.08 -8.44
CA ASN A 115 -5.63 6.10 -7.00
C ASN A 115 -4.62 7.05 -6.35
N ILE A 116 -5.08 7.91 -5.45
CA ILE A 116 -4.23 8.73 -4.59
C ILE A 116 -4.41 8.20 -3.17
N ARG A 117 -3.32 7.75 -2.55
CA ARG A 117 -3.34 7.28 -1.16
C ARG A 117 -3.15 8.45 -0.20
N VAL A 118 -4.00 8.53 0.81
CA VAL A 118 -3.87 9.49 1.91
C VAL A 118 -3.69 8.71 3.20
N ILE A 119 -2.54 8.86 3.83
CA ILE A 119 -2.15 8.17 5.05
C ILE A 119 -2.15 9.19 6.20
N CYS A 120 -2.98 8.96 7.19
CA CYS A 120 -3.05 9.77 8.41
C CYS A 120 -2.43 8.98 9.56
N ILE A 121 -1.44 9.57 10.26
CA ILE A 121 -0.73 8.91 11.37
C ILE A 121 -0.91 9.74 12.64
N ALA A 122 -1.57 9.14 13.66
CA ALA A 122 -1.83 9.80 14.94
C ALA A 122 -1.82 8.78 16.11
N PRO A 123 -1.70 9.22 17.38
CA PRO A 123 -1.80 8.32 18.53
C PRO A 123 -3.20 7.79 18.78
N GLY A 124 -4.22 8.37 18.14
CA GLY A 124 -5.62 7.98 18.23
C GLY A 124 -6.50 8.83 17.36
N TYR A 125 -7.75 8.37 17.17
CA TYR A 125 -8.78 9.05 16.38
C TYR A 125 -10.08 9.09 17.15
N LYS A 126 -10.82 10.18 17.02
CA LYS A 126 -12.14 10.31 17.61
C LYS A 126 -13.17 9.47 16.87
N LYS A 127 -14.21 9.05 17.57
CA LYS A 127 -15.31 8.27 16.98
C LYS A 127 -15.92 8.94 15.74
N TYR A 128 -16.00 10.26 15.74
CA TYR A 128 -16.56 11.02 14.62
C TYR A 128 -15.64 11.02 13.39
N ASP A 129 -14.32 11.02 13.58
CA ASP A 129 -13.33 10.95 12.51
C ASP A 129 -13.43 9.59 11.80
N LEU A 130 -13.50 8.50 12.58
CA LEU A 130 -13.71 7.15 12.06
C LEU A 130 -15.02 7.01 11.28
N HIS A 131 -16.09 7.68 11.75
CA HIS A 131 -17.36 7.67 11.04
C HIS A 131 -17.30 8.50 9.75
N ALA A 132 -16.66 9.67 9.79
CA ALA A 132 -16.50 10.54 8.63
C ALA A 132 -15.76 9.80 7.49
N VAL A 133 -14.64 9.13 7.79
CA VAL A 133 -13.89 8.38 6.79
C VAL A 133 -14.72 7.25 6.16
N LYS A 134 -15.61 6.59 6.94
CA LYS A 134 -16.52 5.54 6.41
C LYS A 134 -17.47 6.01 5.33
N VAL A 135 -17.90 7.26 5.38
CA VAL A 135 -18.89 7.83 4.43
C VAL A 135 -18.22 8.61 3.30
N MET A 136 -16.89 8.84 3.40
CA MET A 136 -16.12 9.47 2.34
C MET A 136 -15.79 8.46 1.24
N ASN A 137 -15.94 8.88 -0.01
CA ASN A 137 -15.60 8.05 -1.18
C ASN A 137 -14.16 8.35 -1.65
N LYS A 138 -13.17 8.23 -0.73
CA LYS A 138 -11.75 8.52 -0.97
C LYS A 138 -10.87 7.48 -0.28
N SER A 139 -9.71 7.18 -0.84
CA SER A 139 -8.73 6.24 -0.29
C SER A 139 -7.96 6.89 0.88
N ILE A 140 -8.52 6.84 2.08
CA ILE A 140 -7.93 7.39 3.30
C ILE A 140 -7.64 6.24 4.26
N GLU A 141 -6.41 6.15 4.69
CA GLU A 141 -5.90 5.17 5.65
C GLU A 141 -5.65 5.86 7.00
N LEU A 142 -6.16 5.28 8.08
CA LEU A 142 -5.94 5.79 9.44
C LEU A 142 -5.04 4.84 10.20
N TRP A 143 -3.86 5.32 10.55
CA TRP A 143 -2.83 4.56 11.24
C TRP A 143 -2.61 5.11 12.64
N LYS A 144 -2.73 4.23 13.65
CA LYS A 144 -2.44 4.56 15.05
C LYS A 144 -1.04 4.14 15.41
N TYR A 145 -0.25 5.07 15.93
CA TYR A 145 1.07 4.73 16.42
C TYR A 145 1.15 4.64 17.95
N LYS A 146 2.12 3.88 18.43
CA LYS A 146 2.60 3.88 19.80
C LYS A 146 4.11 3.85 19.80
N ASN A 147 4.72 4.74 20.57
CA ASN A 147 6.15 4.78 20.79
C ASN A 147 6.46 4.30 22.21
N PHE A 148 7.51 3.50 22.40
CA PHE A 148 7.85 2.88 23.68
C PHE A 148 9.25 3.29 24.13
N GLU A 149 9.48 3.31 25.46
CA GLU A 149 10.77 3.70 26.06
C GLU A 149 11.93 2.77 25.64
N ASN A 150 11.63 1.50 25.35
CA ASN A 150 12.60 0.51 24.91
C ASN A 150 12.97 0.58 23.41
N GLY A 151 12.50 1.64 22.70
CA GLY A 151 12.76 1.83 21.28
C GLY A 151 11.82 1.11 20.33
N MET A 152 10.85 0.33 20.84
CA MET A 152 9.81 -0.25 19.99
C MET A 152 8.86 0.83 19.48
N PHE A 153 8.51 0.71 18.21
CA PHE A 153 7.49 1.54 17.54
C PHE A 153 6.43 0.61 16.96
N ASN A 154 5.19 0.80 17.36
CA ASN A 154 4.05 0.05 16.84
C ASN A 154 3.22 0.96 15.95
N LEU A 155 2.84 0.48 14.79
CA LEU A 155 1.95 1.12 13.85
C LEU A 155 0.81 0.13 13.54
N GLU A 156 -0.41 0.54 13.84
CA GLU A 156 -1.63 -0.27 13.74
C GLU A 156 -2.60 0.43 12.78
N GLU A 157 -2.95 -0.23 11.72
CA GLU A 157 -3.99 0.25 10.83
C GLU A 157 -5.35 0.12 11.52
N ILE A 158 -6.10 1.24 11.59
CA ILE A 158 -7.44 1.25 12.21
C ILE A 158 -8.52 1.21 11.15
N PHE A 159 -8.30 1.86 10.01
CA PHE A 159 -9.31 2.00 8.99
C PHE A 159 -8.72 2.34 7.62
N ILE A 160 -9.09 1.56 6.60
CA ILE A 160 -8.95 1.90 5.19
C ILE A 160 -10.35 2.11 4.62
N ASN A 161 -10.60 3.28 4.06
CA ASN A 161 -11.77 3.49 3.21
C ASN A 161 -11.41 3.04 1.79
N LYS A 162 -11.75 1.79 1.47
CA LYS A 162 -11.64 1.28 0.09
C LYS A 162 -12.78 1.88 -0.71
N GLU A 163 -12.49 2.53 -1.82
CA GLU A 163 -13.52 2.92 -2.79
C GLU A 163 -14.33 1.66 -3.13
N ASN A 164 -15.54 1.59 -2.60
CA ASN A 164 -16.48 0.54 -2.94
C ASN A 164 -16.86 0.69 -4.42
N ASN A 165 -16.21 -0.05 -5.30
CA ASN A 165 -16.62 -0.25 -6.69
C ASN A 165 -17.98 -0.99 -6.81
N LYS A 166 -18.81 -0.98 -5.77
CA LYS A 166 -20.15 -1.56 -5.74
C LYS A 166 -21.14 -0.52 -5.25
N CYS A 167 -21.56 0.36 -6.14
CA CYS A 167 -22.91 0.96 -6.22
C CYS A 167 -22.92 2.05 -7.29
N LYS A 168 -23.03 1.66 -8.57
CA LYS A 168 -23.61 2.52 -9.57
C LYS A 168 -25.12 2.24 -9.62
N ASP A 169 -25.87 2.83 -8.71
CA ASP A 169 -27.29 3.08 -8.93
C ASP A 169 -27.48 4.58 -9.19
N LYS A 170 -27.75 4.82 -10.45
CA LYS A 170 -28.48 5.93 -11.08
C LYS A 170 -28.66 7.24 -10.30
N VAL A 171 -27.84 8.26 -10.67
CA VAL A 171 -28.33 9.66 -10.71
C VAL A 171 -27.81 10.33 -11.97
N VAL A 172 -28.73 10.74 -12.79
CA VAL A 172 -28.84 11.75 -13.85
C VAL A 172 -27.57 12.49 -14.28
N ARG A 173 -27.34 12.43 -15.59
CA ARG A 173 -26.35 13.11 -16.44
C ARG A 173 -26.26 14.60 -16.23
N ILE A 174 -25.03 15.09 -16.06
CA ILE A 174 -24.56 16.34 -16.65
C ILE A 174 -23.25 15.98 -17.38
N GLU A 175 -23.23 16.27 -18.69
CA GLU A 175 -22.13 15.93 -19.58
C GLU A 175 -20.97 16.94 -19.37
N GLU A 176 -19.91 16.53 -18.69
CA GLU A 176 -18.58 17.06 -18.91
C GLU A 176 -17.67 15.89 -19.28
N LYS A 177 -16.99 16.00 -20.44
CA LYS A 177 -16.06 15.00 -20.93
C LYS A 177 -14.77 15.00 -20.10
N GLU A 178 -14.81 14.45 -18.90
CA GLU A 178 -13.61 14.00 -18.22
C GLU A 178 -13.14 12.69 -18.87
N LYS A 179 -11.85 12.60 -19.18
CA LYS A 179 -11.23 11.34 -19.61
C LYS A 179 -11.37 10.35 -18.44
N GLU A 180 -12.32 9.42 -18.55
CA GLU A 180 -12.50 8.35 -17.59
C GLU A 180 -11.18 7.60 -17.42
N THR A 181 -10.61 7.60 -16.22
CA THR A 181 -9.50 6.72 -15.88
C THR A 181 -9.99 5.29 -15.99
N PRO A 182 -9.29 4.40 -16.71
CA PRO A 182 -9.75 3.04 -16.93
C PRO A 182 -9.79 2.29 -15.58
N ILE A 183 -10.95 1.75 -15.23
CA ILE A 183 -11.12 0.88 -14.07
C ILE A 183 -10.47 -0.46 -14.39
N TRP A 184 -9.49 -0.87 -13.59
CA TRP A 184 -8.84 -2.16 -13.69
C TRP A 184 -9.57 -3.18 -12.81
N THR A 185 -9.95 -4.32 -13.38
CA THR A 185 -10.64 -5.38 -12.66
C THR A 185 -9.87 -6.71 -12.76
N TYR A 186 -10.10 -7.59 -11.80
CA TYR A 186 -9.55 -8.95 -11.80
C TYR A 186 -9.84 -9.67 -13.13
N GLU A 187 -11.08 -9.63 -13.59
CA GLU A 187 -11.54 -10.31 -14.82
C GLU A 187 -10.77 -9.82 -16.04
N ARG A 188 -10.46 -8.53 -16.11
CA ARG A 188 -9.72 -7.95 -17.22
C ARG A 188 -8.29 -8.50 -17.32
N ILE A 189 -7.68 -8.80 -16.20
CA ILE A 189 -6.32 -9.37 -16.13
C ILE A 189 -6.39 -10.87 -16.34
N ALA A 190 -7.31 -11.58 -15.67
CA ALA A 190 -7.53 -13.01 -15.80
C ALA A 190 -7.88 -13.43 -17.25
N ASN A 191 -8.60 -12.59 -17.99
CA ASN A 191 -8.95 -12.84 -19.40
C ASN A 191 -7.75 -12.82 -20.37
N LYS A 192 -6.56 -12.44 -19.94
CA LYS A 192 -5.33 -12.59 -20.72
C LYS A 192 -4.89 -14.06 -20.81
N LEU A 193 -5.31 -14.91 -19.87
CA LEU A 193 -5.01 -16.35 -19.83
C LEU A 193 -5.71 -17.07 -20.99
N GLY A 194 -4.95 -17.93 -21.67
CA GLY A 194 -5.40 -18.59 -22.90
C GLY A 194 -6.14 -19.89 -22.69
N THR A 195 -6.10 -20.50 -21.49
CA THR A 195 -6.70 -21.81 -21.21
C THR A 195 -7.56 -21.78 -19.95
N THR A 196 -8.57 -22.64 -19.88
CA THR A 196 -9.42 -22.81 -18.69
C THR A 196 -8.61 -23.29 -17.50
N SER A 197 -7.66 -24.21 -17.70
CA SER A 197 -6.79 -24.72 -16.63
C SER A 197 -5.94 -23.62 -15.96
N LEU A 198 -5.41 -22.66 -16.74
CA LEU A 198 -4.69 -21.50 -16.16
C LEU A 198 -5.63 -20.55 -15.40
N LYS A 199 -6.89 -20.43 -15.83
CA LYS A 199 -7.88 -19.63 -15.08
C LYS A 199 -8.26 -20.29 -13.76
N GLU A 200 -8.46 -21.61 -13.76
CA GLU A 200 -8.71 -22.40 -12.56
C GLU A 200 -7.52 -22.31 -11.59
N LEU A 201 -6.28 -22.41 -12.11
CA LEU A 201 -5.08 -22.24 -11.32
C LEU A 201 -5.00 -20.83 -10.70
N LEU A 202 -5.35 -19.78 -11.45
CA LEU A 202 -5.38 -18.41 -10.94
C LEU A 202 -6.43 -18.24 -9.83
N GLU A 203 -7.62 -18.85 -9.96
CA GLU A 203 -8.65 -18.80 -8.91
C GLU A 203 -8.18 -19.51 -7.63
N GLU A 204 -7.57 -20.68 -7.73
CA GLU A 204 -7.00 -21.38 -6.57
C GLU A 204 -5.92 -20.54 -5.85
N ILE A 205 -5.07 -19.88 -6.62
CA ILE A 205 -4.05 -18.98 -6.06
C ILE A 205 -4.70 -17.78 -5.38
N ARG A 206 -5.72 -17.21 -6.02
CA ARG A 206 -6.48 -16.06 -5.49
C ARG A 206 -7.13 -16.39 -4.17
N ASP A 207 -7.90 -17.49 -4.15
CA ASP A 207 -8.65 -17.93 -2.95
C ASP A 207 -7.68 -18.18 -1.79
N TYR A 208 -6.61 -18.92 -2.04
CA TYR A 208 -5.57 -19.13 -1.03
C TYR A 208 -4.95 -17.83 -0.52
N THR A 209 -4.66 -16.91 -1.42
CA THR A 209 -3.99 -15.64 -1.08
C THR A 209 -4.89 -14.74 -0.22
N ILE A 210 -6.18 -14.67 -0.55
CA ILE A 210 -7.17 -13.88 0.20
C ILE A 210 -7.43 -14.52 1.58
N ASP A 211 -7.43 -15.84 1.66
CA ASP A 211 -7.69 -16.58 2.91
C ASP A 211 -6.54 -16.54 3.92
N LEU A 212 -5.34 -16.03 3.54
CA LEU A 212 -4.22 -15.90 4.48
C LEU A 212 -4.54 -14.99 5.67
N SER A 213 -5.29 -13.91 5.44
CA SER A 213 -5.74 -13.00 6.49
C SER A 213 -6.92 -12.15 6.01
N GLY A 214 -7.83 -11.79 6.93
CA GLY A 214 -8.91 -10.83 6.66
C GLY A 214 -8.43 -9.42 6.29
N GLU A 215 -7.13 -9.14 6.44
CA GLU A 215 -6.51 -7.86 6.10
C GLU A 215 -5.97 -7.82 4.67
N VAL A 216 -5.95 -8.96 3.97
CA VAL A 216 -5.45 -9.01 2.58
C VAL A 216 -6.37 -8.25 1.64
N GLU A 217 -5.77 -7.32 0.91
CA GLU A 217 -6.42 -6.54 -0.14
C GLU A 217 -6.00 -7.01 -1.53
N GLU A 218 -6.99 -7.29 -2.38
CA GLU A 218 -6.79 -7.51 -3.82
C GLU A 218 -6.91 -6.18 -4.56
N ALA A 219 -5.85 -5.76 -5.25
CA ALA A 219 -5.76 -4.49 -5.97
C ALA A 219 -5.36 -4.70 -7.43
N PRO A 220 -6.33 -4.89 -8.36
CA PRO A 220 -6.05 -4.99 -9.78
C PRO A 220 -5.45 -3.69 -10.33
N LYS A 221 -4.36 -3.80 -11.10
CA LYS A 221 -3.65 -2.72 -11.77
C LYS A 221 -3.68 -2.92 -13.29
N LYS A 222 -3.10 -2.00 -14.05
CA LYS A 222 -3.06 -2.08 -15.52
C LYS A 222 -2.49 -3.39 -16.06
N LEU A 223 -1.47 -3.92 -15.42
CA LEU A 223 -0.70 -5.05 -15.93
C LEU A 223 -0.71 -6.28 -15.04
N TYR A 224 -0.99 -6.12 -13.75
CA TYR A 224 -0.94 -7.18 -12.74
C TYR A 224 -2.05 -7.02 -11.68
N ILE A 225 -2.23 -8.02 -10.85
CA ILE A 225 -3.04 -7.98 -9.64
C ILE A 225 -2.09 -7.95 -8.46
N ALA A 226 -2.15 -6.91 -7.62
CA ALA A 226 -1.42 -6.87 -6.37
C ALA A 226 -2.27 -7.42 -5.23
N TYR A 227 -1.65 -8.23 -4.35
CA TYR A 227 -2.21 -8.61 -3.06
C TYR A 227 -1.33 -8.03 -1.97
N LYS A 228 -1.93 -7.29 -1.07
CA LYS A 228 -1.21 -6.52 -0.05
C LYS A 228 -1.91 -6.54 1.30
N ILE A 229 -1.13 -6.29 2.33
CA ILE A 229 -1.53 -5.77 3.63
C ILE A 229 -1.08 -4.29 3.68
N ALA A 230 -0.20 -3.87 4.56
CA ALA A 230 0.43 -2.54 4.44
C ALA A 230 1.30 -2.40 3.17
N LYS A 231 1.93 -3.51 2.75
CA LYS A 231 2.80 -3.61 1.56
C LYS A 231 2.33 -4.75 0.65
N ASN A 232 2.62 -4.66 -0.66
CA ASN A 232 2.40 -5.79 -1.56
C ASN A 232 3.31 -6.96 -1.15
N PHE A 233 2.75 -8.16 -1.05
CA PHE A 233 3.52 -9.39 -0.82
C PHE A 233 3.53 -10.30 -2.05
N VAL A 234 2.54 -10.21 -2.92
CA VAL A 234 2.56 -10.85 -4.22
C VAL A 234 1.91 -9.98 -5.29
N CYS A 235 2.53 -9.90 -6.46
CA CYS A 235 1.96 -9.32 -7.66
C CYS A 235 1.86 -10.39 -8.73
N ILE A 236 0.67 -10.54 -9.34
CA ILE A 236 0.38 -11.60 -10.29
C ILE A 236 0.15 -11.02 -11.69
N GLU A 237 0.97 -11.39 -12.64
CA GLU A 237 0.83 -11.08 -14.05
C GLU A 237 0.27 -12.28 -14.81
N CYS A 238 -0.73 -12.03 -15.66
CA CYS A 238 -1.35 -13.07 -16.48
C CYS A 238 -0.92 -12.94 -17.94
N TYR A 239 -0.35 -14.00 -18.49
CA TYR A 239 0.02 -14.14 -19.90
C TYR A 239 -0.73 -15.29 -20.55
N LYS A 240 -0.83 -15.28 -21.87
CA LYS A 240 -1.59 -16.31 -22.61
C LYS A 240 -1.26 -17.76 -22.23
N LYS A 241 0.02 -18.04 -21.87
CA LYS A 241 0.51 -19.41 -21.62
C LYS A 241 1.03 -19.63 -20.20
N GLN A 242 1.07 -18.61 -19.35
CA GLN A 242 1.64 -18.73 -18.01
C GLN A 242 1.08 -17.64 -17.06
N ILE A 243 1.18 -17.91 -15.79
CA ILE A 243 1.01 -16.95 -14.69
C ILE A 243 2.39 -16.65 -14.12
N VAL A 244 2.69 -15.39 -13.87
CA VAL A 244 3.97 -14.97 -13.29
C VAL A 244 3.68 -14.27 -11.97
N LEU A 245 4.34 -14.73 -10.92
CA LEU A 245 4.25 -14.15 -9.59
C LEU A 245 5.56 -13.42 -9.26
N MET A 246 5.44 -12.22 -8.72
CA MET A 246 6.51 -11.45 -8.11
C MET A 246 6.33 -11.50 -6.60
N LEU A 247 7.33 -12.00 -5.88
CA LEU A 247 7.30 -12.32 -4.45
C LEU A 247 8.43 -11.60 -3.72
N LYS A 248 8.28 -11.38 -2.42
CA LYS A 248 9.31 -10.75 -1.57
C LYS A 248 9.99 -11.81 -0.71
N LEU A 249 11.21 -12.17 -1.07
CA LEU A 249 12.01 -13.19 -0.40
C LEU A 249 13.27 -12.60 0.21
N THR A 250 13.69 -13.12 1.35
CA THR A 250 14.98 -12.79 1.95
C THR A 250 16.14 -13.39 1.13
N SER A 251 17.37 -12.91 1.33
CA SER A 251 18.55 -13.43 0.61
C SER A 251 18.76 -14.94 0.80
N LYS A 252 18.40 -15.49 1.97
CA LYS A 252 18.48 -16.93 2.24
C LYS A 252 17.45 -17.73 1.46
N GLU A 253 16.24 -17.18 1.31
CA GLU A 253 15.15 -17.81 0.56
C GLU A 253 15.39 -17.72 -0.94
N LEU A 254 15.94 -16.61 -1.45
CA LEU A 254 16.38 -16.49 -2.84
C LEU A 254 17.35 -17.62 -3.22
N GLU A 255 18.34 -17.91 -2.37
CA GLU A 255 19.27 -19.01 -2.60
C GLU A 255 18.59 -20.39 -2.49
N LYS A 256 17.67 -20.57 -1.53
CA LYS A 256 16.93 -21.83 -1.33
C LYS A 256 16.07 -22.20 -2.54
N TYR A 257 15.40 -21.19 -3.14
CA TYR A 257 14.42 -21.43 -4.21
C TYR A 257 14.92 -21.10 -5.62
N LYS A 258 16.22 -20.87 -5.81
CA LYS A 258 16.82 -20.52 -7.11
C LYS A 258 16.56 -21.50 -8.26
N GLU A 259 16.24 -22.77 -7.94
CA GLU A 259 15.93 -23.80 -8.95
C GLU A 259 14.48 -23.74 -9.45
N VAL A 260 13.57 -23.11 -8.68
CA VAL A 260 12.14 -23.03 -9.02
C VAL A 260 11.75 -21.67 -9.58
N GLY A 261 12.56 -20.64 -9.33
CA GLY A 261 12.30 -19.29 -9.80
C GLY A 261 13.58 -18.48 -10.02
N ARG A 262 13.43 -17.18 -10.19
CA ARG A 262 14.55 -16.31 -10.57
C ARG A 262 14.64 -15.11 -9.64
N ASP A 263 15.84 -14.78 -9.16
CA ASP A 263 16.14 -13.50 -8.52
C ASP A 263 16.03 -12.37 -9.55
N VAL A 264 15.18 -11.38 -9.26
CA VAL A 264 14.94 -10.21 -10.10
C VAL A 264 15.25 -8.90 -9.38
N THR A 265 15.98 -8.95 -8.27
CA THR A 265 16.32 -7.77 -7.43
C THR A 265 16.88 -6.60 -8.27
N ASN A 266 17.66 -6.89 -9.31
CA ASN A 266 18.28 -5.87 -10.17
C ASN A 266 17.71 -5.86 -11.61
N ILE A 267 16.53 -6.44 -11.82
CA ILE A 267 15.89 -6.55 -13.13
C ILE A 267 14.57 -5.78 -13.09
N GLY A 268 14.36 -4.88 -14.05
CA GLY A 268 13.08 -4.15 -14.17
C GLY A 268 11.93 -5.12 -14.51
N HIS A 269 10.83 -5.02 -13.76
CA HIS A 269 9.61 -5.81 -13.95
C HIS A 269 8.38 -5.02 -13.53
N TYR A 270 7.20 -5.51 -13.85
CA TYR A 270 5.95 -4.95 -13.34
C TYR A 270 5.63 -5.53 -11.95
N GLY A 271 4.94 -4.73 -11.13
CA GLY A 271 4.69 -5.08 -9.74
C GLY A 271 5.94 -4.97 -8.87
N THR A 272 5.82 -5.41 -7.63
CA THR A 272 6.91 -5.35 -6.63
C THR A 272 7.27 -6.74 -6.13
N GLY A 273 8.54 -6.96 -5.94
CA GLY A 273 9.11 -8.24 -5.51
C GLY A 273 10.55 -8.34 -5.96
N ASN A 274 11.27 -9.30 -5.42
CA ASN A 274 12.65 -9.59 -5.79
C ASN A 274 12.82 -11.03 -6.31
N PHE A 275 11.75 -11.82 -6.30
CA PHE A 275 11.73 -13.18 -6.80
C PHE A 275 10.59 -13.38 -7.79
N GLN A 276 10.92 -13.87 -8.98
CA GLN A 276 9.97 -14.20 -10.03
C GLN A 276 9.74 -15.70 -10.10
N LEU A 277 8.48 -16.13 -9.97
CA LEU A 277 8.05 -17.49 -10.22
C LEU A 277 7.13 -17.52 -11.45
N SER A 278 7.39 -18.39 -12.41
CA SER A 278 6.55 -18.59 -13.60
C SER A 278 5.95 -19.98 -13.57
N ILE A 279 4.63 -20.07 -13.69
CA ILE A 279 3.88 -21.31 -13.57
C ILE A 279 2.96 -21.52 -14.77
N THR A 280 2.75 -22.79 -15.13
CA THR A 280 1.96 -23.20 -16.28
C THR A 280 0.94 -24.29 -15.96
N GLU A 281 1.10 -25.01 -14.85
CA GLU A 281 0.36 -26.21 -14.51
C GLU A 281 -0.10 -26.24 -13.05
N MET A 282 -1.16 -26.98 -12.76
CA MET A 282 -1.70 -27.17 -11.41
C MET A 282 -0.71 -27.85 -10.45
N ASN A 283 0.23 -28.63 -10.98
CA ASN A 283 1.28 -29.28 -10.17
C ASN A 283 2.18 -28.30 -9.45
N ASP A 284 2.25 -27.04 -9.92
CA ASP A 284 3.06 -25.96 -9.32
C ASP A 284 2.35 -25.33 -8.09
N LEU A 285 1.07 -25.66 -7.83
CA LEU A 285 0.24 -24.96 -6.85
C LEU A 285 0.80 -25.03 -5.41
N GLU A 286 1.38 -26.16 -5.01
CA GLU A 286 1.91 -26.33 -3.65
C GLU A 286 3.11 -25.41 -3.41
N ILE A 287 4.05 -25.35 -4.36
CA ILE A 287 5.20 -24.44 -4.25
C ILE A 287 4.78 -22.97 -4.31
N VAL A 288 3.74 -22.66 -5.09
CA VAL A 288 3.16 -21.31 -5.16
C VAL A 288 2.60 -20.91 -3.79
N LYS A 289 1.80 -21.76 -3.16
CA LYS A 289 1.22 -21.52 -1.83
C LYS A 289 2.31 -21.32 -0.77
N GLU A 290 3.35 -22.18 -0.78
CA GLU A 290 4.49 -22.05 0.12
C GLU A 290 5.17 -20.69 -0.03
N LEU A 291 5.48 -20.29 -1.26
CA LEU A 291 6.20 -19.04 -1.53
C LEU A 291 5.34 -17.78 -1.27
N ILE A 292 4.04 -17.83 -1.55
CA ILE A 292 3.11 -16.74 -1.20
C ILE A 292 3.08 -16.55 0.32
N LYS A 293 2.98 -17.65 1.10
CA LYS A 293 2.98 -17.60 2.55
C LYS A 293 4.28 -17.00 3.11
N ILE A 294 5.43 -17.44 2.60
CA ILE A 294 6.74 -16.88 2.99
C ILE A 294 6.79 -15.37 2.68
N SER A 295 6.35 -14.99 1.49
CA SER A 295 6.33 -13.57 1.09
C SER A 295 5.37 -12.74 1.96
N PHE A 296 4.23 -13.29 2.36
CA PHE A 296 3.29 -12.68 3.30
C PHE A 296 3.92 -12.46 4.67
N GLU A 297 4.58 -13.48 5.23
CA GLU A 297 5.30 -13.39 6.50
C GLU A 297 6.46 -12.37 6.44
N ASN A 298 7.18 -12.28 5.33
CA ASN A 298 8.29 -11.33 5.13
C ASN A 298 7.85 -9.86 5.08
N VAL A 299 6.59 -9.56 4.85
CA VAL A 299 6.05 -8.19 4.89
C VAL A 299 5.29 -7.88 6.17
N GLY A 300 5.27 -8.79 7.14
CA GLY A 300 4.68 -8.60 8.46
C GLY A 300 3.26 -9.16 8.59
N GLY A 301 2.90 -10.08 7.73
CA GLY A 301 1.63 -10.82 7.78
C GLY A 301 1.63 -11.99 8.74
#